data_c81c1bf64b14c2dbc72367004287dc2a
#
_entry.id   c81c1bf64b14c2dbc72367004287dc2a
#
_cell.length_a   1.000
_cell.length_b   1.000
_cell.length_c   1.000
_cell.angle_alpha   90.00
_cell.angle_beta   90.00
_cell.angle_gamma   90.00
#
_symmetry.space_group_name_H-M   'P 1'
#
loop_
_entity.id
_entity.type
_entity.pdbx_description
1 polymer ?
#
loop_
_entity_poly.entity_id
_entity_poly.type
_entity_poly.pdbx_seq_one_letter_code
_entity_poly.pdbx_strand_id
1 'polypeptide(L)'
;MVLSCFWLPEHLFTHPEYRDCHLLYYTGITRTAKGILAEIVRSMFLNSSAHLAILENMKAHALDMAETIQRNDFETYGALIGKTWMQNQALDCGTNPPAVEEIINKIKDYTLGYKLPGAGGGGYLYMVAKDPQAALRIREILTQDVPNPRARFVEMALSGTGFQVSRS
;
A
#
# COMPACT_ATOMS: atom_id res chain seq x y z
N MET A 1 -25.33 -10.58 -4.90
CA MET A 1 -24.18 -9.65 -5.01
C MET A 1 -23.87 -9.52 -6.50
N VAL A 2 -24.06 -8.35 -7.08
CA VAL A 2 -23.72 -8.09 -8.48
C VAL A 2 -22.25 -7.64 -8.50
N LEU A 3 -21.39 -8.44 -9.14
CA LEU A 3 -20.01 -8.04 -9.41
C LEU A 3 -20.03 -7.19 -10.68
N SER A 4 -19.71 -5.91 -10.56
CA SER A 4 -19.46 -5.04 -11.70
C SER A 4 -17.96 -4.90 -11.91
N CYS A 5 -17.48 -5.16 -13.13
CA CYS A 5 -16.10 -4.94 -13.53
C CYS A 5 -16.06 -3.73 -14.46
N PHE A 6 -15.15 -2.81 -14.21
CA PHE A 6 -14.88 -1.68 -15.08
C PHE A 6 -13.39 -1.36 -15.11
N TRP A 7 -12.93 -0.77 -16.20
CA TRP A 7 -11.56 -0.30 -16.32
C TRP A 7 -11.36 0.98 -15.56
N LEU A 8 -10.26 1.07 -14.81
CA LEU A 8 -9.82 2.30 -14.19
C LEU A 8 -8.89 3.07 -15.16
N PRO A 9 -8.91 4.41 -15.16
CA PRO A 9 -7.95 5.19 -15.93
C PRO A 9 -6.51 4.90 -15.50
N GLU A 10 -5.60 4.87 -16.47
CA GLU A 10 -4.18 4.62 -16.21
C GLU A 10 -3.38 5.90 -15.92
N HIS A 11 -3.99 7.06 -16.09
CA HIS A 11 -3.33 8.37 -16.07
C HIS A 11 -2.43 8.59 -14.85
N LEU A 12 -2.92 8.30 -13.65
CA LEU A 12 -2.15 8.47 -12.41
C LEU A 12 -0.86 7.64 -12.38
N PHE A 13 -0.79 6.55 -13.17
CA PHE A 13 0.32 5.60 -13.15
C PHE A 13 1.24 5.72 -14.37
N THR A 14 0.75 6.31 -15.46
CA THR A 14 1.46 6.36 -16.75
C THR A 14 1.89 7.76 -17.16
N HIS A 15 1.22 8.80 -16.65
CA HIS A 15 1.56 10.17 -16.98
C HIS A 15 2.98 10.52 -16.51
N PRO A 16 3.81 11.20 -17.33
CA PRO A 16 5.21 11.50 -16.98
C PRO A 16 5.40 12.23 -15.65
N GLU A 17 4.43 13.02 -15.23
CA GLU A 17 4.46 13.77 -13.97
C GLU A 17 4.34 12.85 -12.74
N TYR A 18 3.61 11.72 -12.85
CA TYR A 18 3.26 10.88 -11.70
C TYR A 18 3.93 9.52 -11.71
N ARG A 19 4.21 8.94 -12.89
CA ARG A 19 4.70 7.55 -13.00
C ARG A 19 5.95 7.29 -12.15
N ASP A 20 6.86 8.25 -12.07
CA ASP A 20 8.12 8.11 -11.35
C ASP A 20 7.96 8.37 -9.84
N CYS A 21 6.78 8.86 -9.41
CA CYS A 21 6.42 9.03 -8.01
C CYS A 21 5.93 7.73 -7.34
N HIS A 22 5.60 6.70 -8.12
CA HIS A 22 5.22 5.39 -7.62
C HIS A 22 6.48 4.55 -7.38
N LEU A 23 6.75 4.22 -6.12
CA LEU A 23 7.93 3.48 -5.73
C LEU A 23 7.55 2.16 -5.06
N LEU A 24 8.20 1.08 -5.46
CA LEU A 24 8.06 -0.21 -4.81
C LEU A 24 9.42 -0.65 -4.28
N TYR A 25 9.49 -0.90 -2.97
CA TYR A 25 10.70 -1.28 -2.28
C TYR A 25 10.53 -2.60 -1.55
N TYR A 26 11.34 -3.59 -1.89
CA TYR A 26 11.39 -4.82 -1.11
C TYR A 26 12.18 -4.56 0.17
N THR A 27 11.53 -4.70 1.31
CA THR A 27 12.12 -4.37 2.61
C THR A 27 13.17 -5.38 3.07
N GLY A 28 13.22 -6.56 2.47
CA GLY A 28 14.06 -7.67 2.93
C GLY A 28 13.57 -8.33 4.23
N ILE A 29 12.49 -7.81 4.81
CA ILE A 29 11.85 -8.32 6.01
C ILE A 29 10.80 -9.35 5.59
N THR A 30 10.90 -10.56 6.10
CA THR A 30 9.90 -11.61 5.86
C THR A 30 9.24 -11.96 7.18
N ARG A 31 7.93 -11.82 7.23
CA ARG A 31 7.12 -12.28 8.36
C ARG A 31 5.98 -13.13 7.84
N THR A 32 5.57 -14.12 8.63
CA THR A 32 4.47 -14.99 8.21
C THR A 32 3.14 -14.22 8.33
N ALA A 33 2.51 -13.92 7.19
CA ALA A 33 1.19 -13.28 7.12
C ALA A 33 0.08 -14.08 7.84
N LYS A 34 0.32 -15.39 8.06
CA LYS A 34 -0.63 -16.32 8.69
C LYS A 34 -1.09 -15.86 10.08
N GLY A 35 -0.19 -15.29 10.89
CA GLY A 35 -0.52 -14.81 12.23
C GLY A 35 -1.44 -13.57 12.19
N ILE A 36 -1.13 -12.61 11.32
CA ILE A 36 -1.91 -11.36 11.15
C ILE A 36 -3.34 -11.70 10.66
N LEU A 37 -3.45 -12.50 9.59
CA LEU A 37 -4.75 -12.89 9.06
C LEU A 37 -5.58 -13.70 10.04
N ALA A 38 -4.95 -14.61 10.82
CA ALA A 38 -5.64 -15.39 11.82
C ALA A 38 -6.23 -14.50 12.93
N GLU A 39 -5.51 -13.46 13.37
CA GLU A 39 -6.00 -12.54 14.40
C GLU A 39 -7.15 -11.65 13.89
N ILE A 40 -7.07 -11.17 12.65
CA ILE A 40 -8.17 -10.42 12.01
C ILE A 40 -9.42 -11.30 11.93
N VAL A 41 -9.29 -12.53 11.44
CA VAL A 41 -10.41 -13.49 11.33
C VAL A 41 -10.99 -13.80 12.71
N ARG A 42 -10.14 -14.05 13.71
CA ARG A 42 -10.57 -14.26 15.09
C ARG A 42 -11.38 -13.09 15.65
N SER A 43 -10.91 -11.86 15.44
CA SER A 43 -11.60 -10.65 15.89
C SER A 43 -12.97 -10.47 15.21
N MET A 44 -13.10 -10.88 13.94
CA MET A 44 -14.39 -10.91 13.24
C MET A 44 -15.34 -11.94 13.86
N PHE A 45 -14.88 -13.17 14.12
CA PHE A 45 -15.70 -14.21 14.75
C PHE A 45 -16.12 -13.87 16.18
N LEU A 46 -15.30 -13.12 16.90
CA LEU A 46 -15.64 -12.61 18.24
C LEU A 46 -16.55 -11.37 18.22
N ASN A 47 -17.01 -10.95 17.02
CA ASN A 47 -17.85 -9.77 16.84
C ASN A 47 -17.28 -8.50 17.51
N SER A 48 -15.97 -8.30 17.41
CA SER A 48 -15.34 -7.07 17.90
C SER A 48 -15.91 -5.87 17.15
N SER A 49 -16.70 -5.06 17.83
CA SER A 49 -17.35 -3.86 17.24
C SER A 49 -16.33 -2.89 16.62
N ALA A 50 -15.15 -2.74 17.24
CA ALA A 50 -14.09 -1.91 16.74
C ALA A 50 -13.55 -2.43 15.38
N HIS A 51 -13.24 -3.74 15.28
CA HIS A 51 -12.76 -4.34 14.04
C HIS A 51 -13.83 -4.31 12.93
N LEU A 52 -15.09 -4.57 13.26
CA LEU A 52 -16.19 -4.50 12.30
C LEU A 52 -16.37 -3.07 11.76
N ALA A 53 -16.26 -2.05 12.62
CA ALA A 53 -16.32 -0.65 12.19
C ALA A 53 -15.17 -0.28 11.26
N ILE A 54 -13.93 -0.76 11.52
CA ILE A 54 -12.79 -0.54 10.63
C ILE A 54 -13.05 -1.19 9.27
N LEU A 55 -13.53 -2.44 9.23
CA LEU A 55 -13.83 -3.15 7.97
C LEU A 55 -14.93 -2.45 7.17
N GLU A 56 -15.95 -1.89 7.82
CA GLU A 56 -16.98 -1.11 7.13
C GLU A 56 -16.41 0.20 6.55
N ASN A 57 -15.56 0.89 7.31
CA ASN A 57 -14.84 2.06 6.81
C ASN A 57 -13.91 1.72 5.63
N MET A 58 -13.30 0.53 5.60
CA MET A 58 -12.49 0.08 4.47
C MET A 58 -13.30 -0.14 3.20
N LYS A 59 -14.56 -0.58 3.30
CA LYS A 59 -15.45 -0.69 2.13
C LYS A 59 -15.76 0.67 1.53
N ALA A 60 -16.13 1.66 2.36
CA ALA A 60 -16.34 3.03 1.89
C ALA A 60 -15.06 3.60 1.27
N HIS A 61 -13.91 3.40 1.93
CA HIS A 61 -12.62 3.84 1.46
C HIS A 61 -12.23 3.25 0.09
N ALA A 62 -12.64 2.02 -0.23
CA ALA A 62 -12.41 1.43 -1.56
C ALA A 62 -13.19 2.16 -2.66
N LEU A 63 -14.38 2.68 -2.35
CA LEU A 63 -15.16 3.51 -3.29
C LEU A 63 -14.51 4.88 -3.47
N ASP A 64 -14.09 5.52 -2.38
CA ASP A 64 -13.35 6.79 -2.43
C ASP A 64 -12.09 6.66 -3.32
N MET A 65 -11.36 5.55 -3.18
CA MET A 65 -10.17 5.26 -3.98
C MET A 65 -10.52 5.12 -5.47
N ALA A 66 -11.57 4.39 -5.81
CA ALA A 66 -12.00 4.22 -7.19
C ALA A 66 -12.41 5.55 -7.83
N GLU A 67 -13.13 6.40 -7.10
CA GLU A 67 -13.52 7.73 -7.55
C GLU A 67 -12.28 8.66 -7.72
N THR A 68 -11.35 8.61 -6.79
CA THR A 68 -10.09 9.37 -6.87
C THR A 68 -9.27 9.02 -8.10
N ILE A 69 -9.15 7.73 -8.42
CA ILE A 69 -8.46 7.27 -9.65
C ILE A 69 -9.20 7.77 -10.90
N GLN A 70 -10.53 7.72 -10.92
CA GLN A 70 -11.33 8.22 -12.05
C GLN A 70 -11.17 9.72 -12.27
N ARG A 71 -10.97 10.49 -11.21
CA ARG A 71 -10.75 11.96 -11.26
C ARG A 71 -9.31 12.33 -11.56
N ASN A 72 -8.39 11.37 -11.61
CA ASN A 72 -6.94 11.60 -11.75
C ASN A 72 -6.37 12.51 -10.65
N ASP A 73 -6.89 12.43 -9.42
CA ASP A 73 -6.46 13.22 -8.27
C ASP A 73 -5.29 12.52 -7.57
N PHE A 74 -4.07 12.89 -7.95
CA PHE A 74 -2.85 12.25 -7.47
C PHE A 74 -2.59 12.48 -5.98
N GLU A 75 -2.84 13.68 -5.47
CA GLU A 75 -2.61 14.01 -4.06
C GLU A 75 -3.56 13.23 -3.16
N THR A 76 -4.85 13.24 -3.49
CA THR A 76 -5.86 12.46 -2.76
C THR A 76 -5.56 10.97 -2.86
N TYR A 77 -5.12 10.45 -4.02
CA TYR A 77 -4.71 9.06 -4.18
C TYR A 77 -3.61 8.69 -3.16
N GLY A 78 -2.55 9.50 -3.06
CA GLY A 78 -1.48 9.27 -2.10
C GLY A 78 -1.97 9.30 -0.65
N ALA A 79 -2.80 10.28 -0.29
CA ALA A 79 -3.40 10.37 1.05
C ALA A 79 -4.26 9.15 1.39
N LEU A 80 -5.04 8.63 0.44
CA LEU A 80 -5.85 7.43 0.62
C LEU A 80 -4.99 6.16 0.77
N ILE A 81 -3.83 6.06 0.12
CA ILE A 81 -2.86 5.00 0.38
C ILE A 81 -2.39 5.03 1.84
N GLY A 82 -2.07 6.21 2.36
CA GLY A 82 -1.71 6.39 3.78
C GLY A 82 -2.87 6.03 4.74
N LYS A 83 -4.11 6.40 4.40
CA LYS A 83 -5.31 6.01 5.18
C LYS A 83 -5.48 4.49 5.23
N THR A 84 -5.25 3.79 4.10
CA THR A 84 -5.25 2.32 4.09
C THR A 84 -4.22 1.74 5.05
N TRP A 85 -3.03 2.34 5.12
CA TRP A 85 -1.98 1.91 6.04
C TRP A 85 -2.39 2.04 7.51
N MET A 86 -3.01 3.16 7.87
CA MET A 86 -3.54 3.36 9.23
C MET A 86 -4.65 2.35 9.57
N GLN A 87 -5.55 2.06 8.63
CA GLN A 87 -6.60 1.05 8.82
C GLN A 87 -6.03 -0.35 9.04
N ASN A 88 -5.00 -0.73 8.26
CA ASN A 88 -4.33 -2.02 8.41
C ASN A 88 -3.67 -2.16 9.80
N GLN A 89 -2.99 -1.12 10.29
CA GLN A 89 -2.40 -1.10 11.63
C GLN A 89 -3.46 -1.17 12.74
N ALA A 90 -4.61 -0.54 12.53
CA ALA A 90 -5.72 -0.59 13.48
C ALA A 90 -6.39 -1.97 13.55
N LEU A 91 -6.32 -2.76 12.47
CA LEU A 91 -6.79 -4.15 12.46
C LEU A 91 -5.83 -5.11 13.18
N ASP A 92 -4.52 -4.90 13.03
CA ASP A 92 -3.51 -5.74 13.67
C ASP A 92 -2.19 -4.99 13.86
N CYS A 93 -1.70 -4.93 15.09
CA CYS A 93 -0.45 -4.24 15.45
C CYS A 93 0.80 -4.89 14.81
N GLY A 94 0.74 -6.16 14.44
CA GLY A 94 1.81 -6.86 13.74
C GLY A 94 1.98 -6.45 12.29
N THR A 95 1.05 -5.67 11.74
CA THR A 95 1.12 -5.12 10.38
C THR A 95 2.36 -4.24 10.18
N ASN A 96 2.73 -3.43 11.19
CA ASN A 96 3.88 -2.53 11.14
C ASN A 96 4.96 -2.92 12.15
N PRO A 97 5.86 -3.86 11.82
CA PRO A 97 6.96 -4.21 12.71
C PRO A 97 8.00 -3.07 12.82
N PRO A 98 8.76 -2.98 13.93
CA PRO A 98 9.72 -1.89 14.16
C PRO A 98 10.71 -1.66 13.02
N ALA A 99 11.20 -2.72 12.40
CA ALA A 99 12.13 -2.61 11.26
C ALA A 99 11.50 -1.98 10.01
N VAL A 100 10.18 -2.09 9.81
CA VAL A 100 9.45 -1.38 8.74
C VAL A 100 9.25 0.08 9.15
N GLU A 101 8.90 0.33 10.42
CA GLU A 101 8.74 1.68 10.96
C GLU A 101 10.03 2.50 10.83
N GLU A 102 11.20 1.90 11.04
CA GLU A 102 12.51 2.55 10.82
C GLU A 102 12.69 2.99 9.36
N ILE A 103 12.30 2.15 8.38
CA ILE A 103 12.34 2.52 6.96
C ILE A 103 11.39 3.69 6.70
N ILE A 104 10.15 3.60 7.19
CA ILE A 104 9.12 4.63 7.02
C ILE A 104 9.58 5.96 7.60
N ASN A 105 10.16 5.97 8.79
CA ASN A 105 10.63 7.19 9.44
C ASN A 105 11.67 7.96 8.64
N LYS A 106 12.44 7.29 7.78
CA LYS A 106 13.44 7.93 6.90
C LYS A 106 12.81 8.64 5.72
N ILE A 107 11.60 8.22 5.27
CA ILE A 107 11.03 8.65 3.98
C ILE A 107 9.67 9.32 4.08
N LYS A 108 9.00 9.28 5.22
CA LYS A 108 7.62 9.77 5.40
C LYS A 108 7.43 11.22 4.97
N ASP A 109 8.43 12.07 5.20
CA ASP A 109 8.34 13.51 4.87
C ASP A 109 8.39 13.78 3.37
N TYR A 110 8.76 12.80 2.55
CA TYR A 110 8.84 12.86 1.10
C TYR A 110 7.65 12.17 0.40
N THR A 111 6.74 11.55 1.16
CA THR A 111 5.60 10.79 0.62
C THR A 111 4.27 11.49 0.85
N LEU A 112 3.32 11.30 -0.06
CA LEU A 112 1.89 11.55 0.14
C LEU A 112 1.26 10.41 0.95
N GLY A 113 1.74 9.19 0.73
CA GLY A 113 1.30 8.02 1.45
C GLY A 113 2.15 6.78 1.12
N TYR A 114 2.03 5.79 1.96
CA TYR A 114 2.74 4.50 1.83
C TYR A 114 1.95 3.38 2.49
N LYS A 115 2.23 2.14 2.10
CA LYS A 115 1.65 0.94 2.73
C LYS A 115 2.46 -0.31 2.39
N LEU A 116 2.32 -1.34 3.20
CA LEU A 116 2.67 -2.71 2.82
C LEU A 116 1.45 -3.35 2.12
N PRO A 117 1.52 -3.73 0.84
CA PRO A 117 0.47 -4.50 0.18
C PRO A 117 0.25 -5.86 0.86
N GLY A 118 -1.01 -6.29 0.93
CA GLY A 118 -1.41 -7.53 1.62
C GLY A 118 -1.60 -7.35 3.12
N ALA A 119 -1.28 -8.37 3.91
CA ALA A 119 -1.49 -8.39 5.36
C ALA A 119 -0.51 -7.51 6.15
N GLY A 120 0.55 -7.01 5.52
CA GLY A 120 1.60 -6.26 6.21
C GLY A 120 2.67 -7.16 6.81
N GLY A 121 3.40 -6.65 7.82
CA GLY A 121 4.43 -7.40 8.54
C GLY A 121 5.77 -7.51 7.82
N GLY A 122 5.91 -7.04 6.58
CA GLY A 122 7.12 -7.09 5.76
C GLY A 122 6.83 -7.25 4.27
N GLY A 123 7.80 -7.69 3.48
CA GLY A 123 7.67 -7.84 2.05
C GLY A 123 7.92 -6.53 1.31
N TYR A 124 6.95 -6.08 0.53
CA TYR A 124 7.07 -4.87 -0.29
C TYR A 124 6.46 -3.67 0.42
N LEU A 125 7.15 -2.53 0.38
CA LEU A 125 6.64 -1.23 0.76
C LEU A 125 6.33 -0.44 -0.52
N TYR A 126 5.06 -0.14 -0.74
CA TYR A 126 4.62 0.76 -1.79
C TYR A 126 4.53 2.18 -1.26
N MET A 127 5.07 3.13 -2.00
CA MET A 127 5.14 4.54 -1.64
C MET A 127 4.66 5.40 -2.80
N VAL A 128 3.94 6.45 -2.48
CA VAL A 128 3.58 7.54 -3.40
C VAL A 128 4.36 8.78 -2.96
N ALA A 129 5.39 9.14 -3.72
CA ALA A 129 6.18 10.33 -3.45
C ALA A 129 5.37 11.61 -3.76
N LYS A 130 5.68 12.71 -3.10
CA LYS A 130 5.00 14.00 -3.31
C LYS A 130 5.17 14.54 -4.73
N ASP A 131 6.35 14.33 -5.29
CA ASP A 131 6.76 14.77 -6.62
C ASP A 131 7.98 13.96 -7.09
N PRO A 132 8.44 14.11 -8.34
CA PRO A 132 9.62 13.39 -8.84
C PRO A 132 10.91 13.67 -8.08
N GLN A 133 11.09 14.85 -7.51
CA GLN A 133 12.25 15.21 -6.70
C GLN A 133 12.25 14.45 -5.36
N ALA A 134 11.10 14.39 -4.72
CA ALA A 134 10.89 13.59 -3.52
C ALA A 134 11.14 12.09 -3.79
N ALA A 135 10.69 11.58 -4.97
CA ALA A 135 10.96 10.22 -5.39
C ALA A 135 12.47 9.92 -5.53
N LEU A 136 13.23 10.82 -6.13
CA LEU A 136 14.69 10.71 -6.21
C LEU A 136 15.31 10.71 -4.81
N ARG A 137 14.84 11.59 -3.92
CA ARG A 137 15.36 11.66 -2.55
C ARG A 137 15.10 10.40 -1.76
N ILE A 138 13.90 9.80 -1.89
CA ILE A 138 13.59 8.50 -1.28
C ILE A 138 14.55 7.42 -1.78
N ARG A 139 14.83 7.38 -3.10
CA ARG A 139 15.77 6.42 -3.69
C ARG A 139 17.19 6.60 -3.13
N GLU A 140 17.67 7.82 -3.03
CA GLU A 140 18.97 8.13 -2.43
C GLU A 140 19.06 7.62 -1.00
N ILE A 141 18.10 8.00 -0.14
CA ILE A 141 18.08 7.62 1.29
C ILE A 141 18.12 6.10 1.44
N LEU A 142 17.24 5.38 0.77
CA LEU A 142 17.11 3.93 0.92
C LEU A 142 18.20 3.13 0.18
N THR A 143 18.97 3.77 -0.71
CA THR A 143 20.14 3.16 -1.36
C THR A 143 21.41 3.39 -0.56
N GLN A 144 21.56 4.56 0.08
CA GLN A 144 22.72 4.87 0.92
C GLN A 144 22.66 4.20 2.29
N ASP A 145 21.48 4.11 2.88
CA ASP A 145 21.25 3.51 4.19
C ASP A 145 20.31 2.31 4.07
N VAL A 146 20.84 1.24 3.47
CA VAL A 146 20.12 0.00 3.20
C VAL A 146 19.85 -0.74 4.52
N PRO A 147 18.58 -1.01 4.88
CA PRO A 147 18.23 -1.62 6.17
C PRO A 147 18.72 -3.06 6.33
N ASN A 148 18.92 -3.77 5.23
CA ASN A 148 19.49 -5.12 5.20
C ASN A 148 19.94 -5.50 3.76
N PRO A 149 20.80 -6.52 3.58
CA PRO A 149 21.36 -6.87 2.27
C PRO A 149 20.35 -7.31 1.20
N ARG A 150 19.11 -7.65 1.59
CA ARG A 150 18.07 -8.08 0.65
C ARG A 150 17.16 -6.95 0.21
N ALA A 151 17.20 -5.84 0.92
CA ALA A 151 16.36 -4.69 0.64
C ALA A 151 16.77 -4.00 -0.67
N ARG A 152 15.80 -3.66 -1.52
CA ARG A 152 16.05 -3.05 -2.83
C ARG A 152 14.80 -2.46 -3.44
N PHE A 153 14.96 -1.49 -4.31
CA PHE A 153 13.88 -1.06 -5.21
C PHE A 153 13.55 -2.15 -6.23
N VAL A 154 12.29 -2.22 -6.60
CA VAL A 154 11.75 -3.16 -7.59
C VAL A 154 10.99 -2.37 -8.64
N GLU A 155 11.14 -2.74 -9.90
CA GLU A 155 10.34 -2.17 -10.97
C GLU A 155 8.89 -2.60 -10.84
N MET A 156 8.00 -1.68 -11.16
CA MET A 156 6.55 -1.86 -11.11
C MET A 156 5.96 -1.47 -12.45
N ALA A 157 5.02 -2.28 -12.95
CA ALA A 157 4.30 -1.98 -14.17
C ALA A 157 2.81 -2.33 -13.99
N LEU A 158 1.95 -1.61 -14.70
CA LEU A 158 0.54 -1.95 -14.79
C LEU A 158 0.33 -3.21 -15.64
N SER A 159 -0.57 -4.07 -15.19
CA SER A 159 -1.04 -5.20 -15.97
C SER A 159 -2.24 -4.76 -16.81
N GLY A 160 -2.14 -4.90 -18.13
CA GLY A 160 -3.24 -4.63 -19.06
C GLY A 160 -4.21 -5.80 -19.24
N THR A 161 -4.01 -6.92 -18.53
CA THR A 161 -4.82 -8.14 -18.75
C THR A 161 -6.14 -8.18 -17.96
N GLY A 162 -6.29 -7.32 -16.95
CA GLY A 162 -7.48 -7.24 -16.11
C GLY A 162 -7.75 -8.51 -15.30
N PHE A 163 -9.03 -8.76 -15.01
CA PHE A 163 -9.46 -9.92 -14.23
C PHE A 163 -9.32 -11.21 -15.06
N GLN A 164 -8.64 -12.19 -14.51
CA GLN A 164 -8.44 -13.50 -15.15
C GLN A 164 -8.90 -14.63 -14.24
N VAL A 165 -9.52 -15.64 -14.82
CA VAL A 165 -9.92 -16.89 -14.16
C VAL A 165 -9.21 -18.05 -14.83
N SER A 166 -8.40 -18.80 -14.07
CA SER A 166 -7.83 -20.06 -14.52
C SER A 166 -8.59 -21.22 -13.88
N ARG A 167 -8.83 -22.28 -14.66
CA ARG A 167 -9.31 -23.57 -14.14
C ARG A 167 -8.13 -24.54 -14.09
N SER A 168 -7.87 -25.10 -12.92
CA SER A 168 -6.94 -26.21 -12.72
C SER A 168 -7.67 -27.53 -12.86
#